data_91878752009e94107ef1e314bba7bd30
#
_entry.id   91878752009e94107ef1e314bba7bd30
#
_cell.length_a   1.000
_cell.length_b   1.000
_cell.length_c   1.000
_cell.angle_alpha   90.00
_cell.angle_beta   90.00
_cell.angle_gamma   90.00
#
_symmetry.space_group_name_H-M   'P 1'
#
loop_
_entity.id
_entity.type
_entity.pdbx_description
1 polymer ?
#
loop_
_entity_poly.entity_id
_entity_poly.type
_entity_poly.pdbx_seq_one_letter_code
_entity_poly.pdbx_strand_id
1 'polypeptide(L)'
;MPSPIRILTAVPICDGHDSAINTINLEFIRHGIEVIYLGYHRPVADIVRAAIQEDVRAIGISSYNGGHVEFFAAVVDVLRRKGADDIKVFGGGGGTITHDDAAAMRRKGVDEIFFAGTSLDDMVKFVHRRYGKPRAKRPRSKSFDQELAHELSEIEEAYGTGKRKRRTPNAQRRTQLTKIANRKSQIQKSSVSQARAARERRH
;
A
#
# COMPACT_ATOMS: atom_id res chain seq x y z
N MET A 1 12.08 -12.24 -14.58
CA MET A 1 12.17 -12.28 -13.10
C MET A 1 10.78 -12.04 -12.55
N PRO A 2 10.37 -12.64 -11.42
CA PRO A 2 9.09 -12.29 -10.81
C PRO A 2 9.15 -10.81 -10.42
N SER A 3 8.00 -10.12 -10.49
CA SER A 3 7.88 -8.73 -10.09
C SER A 3 8.32 -8.55 -8.64
N PRO A 4 9.00 -7.46 -8.29
CA PRO A 4 9.38 -7.20 -6.92
C PRO A 4 8.15 -7.11 -6.04
N ILE A 5 8.25 -7.61 -4.81
CA ILE A 5 7.22 -7.41 -3.79
C ILE A 5 7.30 -5.95 -3.37
N ARG A 6 6.24 -5.18 -3.64
CA ARG A 6 6.16 -3.78 -3.21
C ARG A 6 5.42 -3.69 -1.89
N ILE A 7 6.01 -3.05 -0.89
CA ILE A 7 5.40 -2.78 0.41
C ILE A 7 5.52 -1.30 0.76
N LEU A 8 4.56 -0.81 1.51
CA LEU A 8 4.63 0.52 2.11
C LEU A 8 4.96 0.38 3.59
N THR A 9 5.85 1.22 4.10
CA THR A 9 6.15 1.26 5.54
C THR A 9 5.92 2.64 6.12
N ALA A 10 5.45 2.70 7.36
CA ALA A 10 5.13 3.95 8.04
C ALA A 10 5.18 3.81 9.56
N VAL A 11 5.31 4.96 10.24
CA VAL A 11 5.16 5.10 11.68
C VAL A 11 3.90 5.93 11.97
N PRO A 12 3.05 5.52 12.93
CA PRO A 12 1.80 6.19 13.27
C PRO A 12 1.95 7.67 13.64
N ILE A 13 0.86 8.43 13.51
CA ILE A 13 0.83 9.87 13.79
C ILE A 13 1.26 10.22 15.24
N CYS A 14 1.01 9.34 16.20
CA CYS A 14 1.37 9.52 17.60
C CYS A 14 2.79 9.04 17.94
N ASP A 15 3.56 8.57 16.96
CA ASP A 15 4.84 7.91 17.17
C ASP A 15 5.95 8.55 16.33
N GLY A 16 7.09 8.83 16.95
CA GLY A 16 8.29 9.38 16.30
C GLY A 16 9.48 8.42 16.28
N HIS A 17 9.29 7.15 16.69
CA HIS A 17 10.36 6.15 16.75
C HIS A 17 10.55 5.46 15.39
N ASP A 18 11.49 5.95 14.60
CA ASP A 18 11.70 5.47 13.22
C ASP A 18 12.98 4.63 13.02
N SER A 19 13.88 4.57 14.00
CA SER A 19 15.17 3.87 13.84
C SER A 19 15.00 2.38 13.53
N ALA A 20 14.07 1.69 14.18
CA ALA A 20 13.81 0.28 13.94
C ALA A 20 13.26 0.04 12.52
N ILE A 21 12.30 0.84 12.08
CA ILE A 21 11.72 0.69 10.75
C ILE A 21 12.73 0.99 9.64
N ASN A 22 13.64 1.94 9.86
CA ASN A 22 14.70 2.25 8.90
C ASN A 22 15.65 1.06 8.72
N THR A 23 16.04 0.38 9.81
CA THR A 23 16.86 -0.84 9.76
C THR A 23 16.14 -1.97 9.02
N ILE A 24 14.87 -2.19 9.31
CA ILE A 24 14.02 -3.20 8.66
C ILE A 24 13.87 -2.90 7.16
N ASN A 25 13.65 -1.64 6.80
CA ASN A 25 13.51 -1.21 5.40
C ASN A 25 14.79 -1.51 4.60
N LEU A 26 15.97 -1.21 5.16
CA LEU A 26 17.24 -1.53 4.51
C LEU A 26 17.40 -3.02 4.26
N GLU A 27 17.00 -3.86 5.22
CA GLU A 27 17.09 -5.30 5.07
C GLU A 27 16.09 -5.82 4.01
N PHE A 28 14.88 -5.30 3.97
CA PHE A 28 13.91 -5.62 2.93
C PHE A 28 14.45 -5.27 1.54
N ILE A 29 15.03 -4.08 1.37
CA ILE A 29 15.62 -3.63 0.11
C ILE A 29 16.77 -4.55 -0.32
N ARG A 30 17.66 -4.93 0.59
CA ARG A 30 18.77 -5.87 0.31
C ARG A 30 18.29 -7.22 -0.22
N HIS A 31 17.09 -7.65 0.17
CA HIS A 31 16.48 -8.90 -0.26
C HIS A 31 15.47 -8.73 -1.42
N GLY A 32 15.56 -7.62 -2.17
CA GLY A 32 14.78 -7.41 -3.40
C GLY A 32 13.31 -7.06 -3.17
N ILE A 33 12.96 -6.60 -1.97
CA ILE A 33 11.63 -6.06 -1.67
C ILE A 33 11.67 -4.56 -1.95
N GLU A 34 10.73 -4.07 -2.76
CA GLU A 34 10.56 -2.65 -3.02
C GLU A 34 9.82 -2.00 -1.84
N VAL A 35 10.47 -1.01 -1.22
CA VAL A 35 9.96 -0.35 -0.02
C VAL A 35 9.62 1.11 -0.32
N ILE A 36 8.37 1.48 -0.05
CA ILE A 36 7.91 2.87 -0.06
C ILE A 36 7.78 3.33 1.39
N TYR A 37 8.73 4.13 1.84
CA TYR A 37 8.73 4.63 3.22
C TYR A 37 8.06 6.01 3.30
N LEU A 38 6.94 6.09 4.01
CA LEU A 38 6.21 7.36 4.22
C LEU A 38 6.79 8.22 5.34
N GLY A 39 7.69 7.70 6.15
CA GLY A 39 8.18 8.40 7.33
C GLY A 39 7.30 8.20 8.57
N TYR A 40 7.54 9.04 9.55
CA TYR A 40 6.87 9.04 10.85
C TYR A 40 5.71 10.07 10.90
N HIS A 41 4.92 10.04 11.97
CA HIS A 41 3.75 10.90 12.18
C HIS A 41 2.69 10.79 11.06
N ARG A 42 2.44 9.57 10.57
CA ARG A 42 1.50 9.36 9.47
C ARG A 42 0.10 9.01 9.95
N PRO A 43 -0.92 9.79 9.54
CA PRO A 43 -2.31 9.44 9.81
C PRO A 43 -2.77 8.27 8.93
N VAL A 44 -3.78 7.54 9.41
CA VAL A 44 -4.37 6.38 8.71
C VAL A 44 -4.76 6.71 7.26
N ALA A 45 -5.36 7.89 7.05
CA ALA A 45 -5.84 8.31 5.73
C ALA A 45 -4.70 8.42 4.71
N ASP A 46 -3.54 8.95 5.12
CA ASP A 46 -2.39 9.11 4.23
C ASP A 46 -1.73 7.78 3.92
N ILE A 47 -1.59 6.91 4.94
CA ILE A 47 -1.04 5.56 4.77
C ILE A 47 -1.88 4.76 3.76
N VAL A 48 -3.19 4.73 3.94
CA VAL A 48 -4.08 3.97 3.06
C VAL A 48 -4.13 4.57 1.65
N ARG A 49 -4.17 5.91 1.54
CA ARG A 49 -4.15 6.59 0.23
C ARG A 49 -2.89 6.24 -0.55
N ALA A 50 -1.72 6.38 0.07
CA ALA A 50 -0.45 6.05 -0.56
C ALA A 50 -0.36 4.55 -0.91
N ALA A 51 -0.80 3.66 -0.02
CA ALA A 51 -0.78 2.23 -0.27
C ALA A 51 -1.62 1.82 -1.50
N ILE A 52 -2.76 2.49 -1.71
CA ILE A 52 -3.61 2.28 -2.90
C ILE A 52 -2.95 2.87 -4.15
N GLN A 53 -2.42 4.09 -4.07
CA GLN A 53 -1.80 4.79 -5.19
C GLN A 53 -0.54 4.09 -5.71
N GLU A 54 0.22 3.48 -4.80
CA GLU A 54 1.45 2.75 -5.12
C GLU A 54 1.21 1.26 -5.40
N ASP A 55 -0.04 0.81 -5.38
CA ASP A 55 -0.46 -0.58 -5.59
C ASP A 55 0.37 -1.60 -4.79
N VAL A 56 0.60 -1.31 -3.50
CA VAL A 56 1.42 -2.18 -2.65
C VAL A 56 0.75 -3.51 -2.33
N ARG A 57 1.53 -4.52 -2.01
CA ARG A 57 1.07 -5.83 -1.53
C ARG A 57 0.67 -5.78 -0.06
N ALA A 58 1.41 -4.99 0.73
CA ALA A 58 1.18 -4.89 2.15
C ALA A 58 1.67 -3.56 2.72
N ILE A 59 1.16 -3.23 3.90
CA ILE A 59 1.56 -2.09 4.73
C ILE A 59 2.27 -2.63 5.96
N GLY A 60 3.51 -2.20 6.17
CA GLY A 60 4.28 -2.46 7.39
C GLY A 60 4.22 -1.26 8.33
N ILE A 61 3.75 -1.46 9.55
CA ILE A 61 3.60 -0.39 10.56
C ILE A 61 4.53 -0.66 11.74
N SER A 62 5.38 0.31 12.05
CA SER A 62 6.19 0.31 13.27
C SER A 62 5.53 1.22 14.29
N SER A 63 5.06 0.68 15.41
CA SER A 63 4.38 1.43 16.45
C SER A 63 4.96 1.12 17.82
N TYR A 64 5.61 2.08 18.45
CA TYR A 64 6.24 1.94 19.75
C TYR A 64 5.39 2.55 20.88
N ASN A 65 4.52 3.50 20.58
CA ASN A 65 3.61 4.14 21.52
C ASN A 65 2.30 3.36 21.67
N GLY A 66 1.56 3.60 22.76
CA GLY A 66 0.23 3.05 22.97
C GLY A 66 -0.78 3.41 21.87
N GLY A 67 -1.94 2.73 21.84
CA GLY A 67 -2.97 2.95 20.82
C GLY A 67 -2.72 2.15 19.53
N HIS A 68 -1.77 1.23 19.52
CA HIS A 68 -1.43 0.41 18.36
C HIS A 68 -2.59 -0.48 17.92
N VAL A 69 -3.38 -1.08 18.83
CA VAL A 69 -4.52 -1.94 18.49
C VAL A 69 -5.56 -1.19 17.67
N GLU A 70 -5.91 0.02 18.09
CA GLU A 70 -6.87 0.89 17.43
C GLU A 70 -6.32 1.41 16.10
N PHE A 71 -5.05 1.78 16.06
CA PHE A 71 -4.44 2.30 14.86
C PHE A 71 -4.37 1.24 13.73
N PHE A 72 -3.89 0.05 14.03
CA PHE A 72 -3.84 -1.05 13.06
C PHE A 72 -5.26 -1.43 12.60
N ALA A 73 -6.21 -1.51 13.53
CA ALA A 73 -7.60 -1.78 13.19
C ALA A 73 -8.17 -0.71 12.25
N ALA A 74 -7.92 0.56 12.52
CA ALA A 74 -8.38 1.67 11.69
C ALA A 74 -7.80 1.59 10.26
N VAL A 75 -6.53 1.21 10.11
CA VAL A 75 -5.92 1.00 8.77
C VAL A 75 -6.64 -0.11 8.02
N VAL A 76 -6.86 -1.27 8.65
CA VAL A 76 -7.60 -2.40 8.04
C VAL A 76 -9.02 -1.99 7.66
N ASP A 77 -9.73 -1.29 8.53
CA ASP A 77 -11.11 -0.87 8.28
C ASP A 77 -11.22 0.16 7.15
N VAL A 78 -10.24 1.09 7.03
CA VAL A 78 -10.23 2.05 5.93
C VAL A 78 -9.91 1.34 4.60
N LEU A 79 -9.00 0.37 4.57
CA LEU A 79 -8.72 -0.45 3.39
C LEU A 79 -9.99 -1.18 2.93
N ARG A 80 -10.73 -1.83 3.85
CA ARG A 80 -12.00 -2.50 3.54
C ARG A 80 -13.05 -1.56 2.97
N ARG A 81 -13.25 -0.40 3.60
CA ARG A 81 -14.22 0.61 3.10
C ARG A 81 -13.86 1.13 1.71
N LYS A 82 -12.57 1.13 1.37
CA LYS A 82 -12.10 1.54 0.04
C LYS A 82 -12.06 0.39 -0.98
N GLY A 83 -12.44 -0.83 -0.59
CA GLY A 83 -12.38 -2.02 -1.45
C GLY A 83 -10.95 -2.46 -1.80
N ALA A 84 -10.00 -2.17 -0.91
CA ALA A 84 -8.58 -2.51 -1.03
C ALA A 84 -8.15 -3.54 0.03
N ASP A 85 -9.02 -4.45 0.40
CA ASP A 85 -8.83 -5.51 1.41
C ASP A 85 -7.82 -6.60 0.99
N ASP A 86 -7.41 -6.58 -0.26
CA ASP A 86 -6.29 -7.38 -0.78
C ASP A 86 -4.92 -6.83 -0.32
N ILE A 87 -4.81 -5.55 0.04
CA ILE A 87 -3.63 -4.99 0.69
C ILE A 87 -3.61 -5.45 2.14
N LYS A 88 -2.55 -6.15 2.53
CA LYS A 88 -2.43 -6.73 3.87
C LYS A 88 -1.71 -5.77 4.82
N VAL A 89 -1.92 -5.98 6.12
CA VAL A 89 -1.29 -5.15 7.15
C VAL A 89 -0.48 -6.03 8.09
N PHE A 90 0.75 -5.69 8.32
CA PHE A 90 1.64 -6.31 9.29
C PHE A 90 2.41 -5.24 10.05
N GLY A 91 3.11 -5.61 11.11
CA GLY A 91 3.95 -4.64 11.79
C GLY A 91 4.56 -5.16 13.08
N GLY A 92 5.00 -4.24 13.91
CA GLY A 92 5.58 -4.52 15.20
C GLY A 92 5.74 -3.26 16.04
N GLY A 93 6.17 -3.41 17.29
CA GLY A 93 6.27 -2.27 18.22
C GLY A 93 7.28 -2.51 19.35
N GLY A 94 8.39 -3.16 19.01
CA GLY A 94 9.41 -3.46 20.02
C GLY A 94 8.81 -4.25 21.21
N GLY A 95 9.02 -3.78 22.42
CA GLY A 95 8.47 -4.43 23.63
C GLY A 95 7.11 -3.90 24.08
N THR A 96 6.47 -2.99 23.34
CA THR A 96 5.22 -2.36 23.77
C THR A 96 3.96 -3.14 23.40
N ILE A 97 4.03 -3.96 22.35
CA ILE A 97 2.91 -4.79 21.89
C ILE A 97 2.94 -6.12 22.65
N THR A 98 1.88 -6.40 23.38
CA THR A 98 1.71 -7.67 24.10
C THR A 98 1.18 -8.78 23.18
N HIS A 99 1.25 -10.03 23.64
CA HIS A 99 0.64 -11.16 22.91
C HIS A 99 -0.89 -11.02 22.80
N ASP A 100 -1.54 -10.47 23.81
CA ASP A 100 -2.99 -10.22 23.80
C ASP A 100 -3.35 -9.12 22.79
N ASP A 101 -2.56 -8.05 22.70
CA ASP A 101 -2.72 -7.01 21.68
C ASP A 101 -2.57 -7.59 20.28
N ALA A 102 -1.52 -8.39 20.07
CA ALA A 102 -1.29 -9.04 18.78
C ALA A 102 -2.44 -9.98 18.39
N ALA A 103 -2.98 -10.73 19.36
CA ALA A 103 -4.15 -11.58 19.13
C ALA A 103 -5.38 -10.74 18.79
N ALA A 104 -5.60 -9.62 19.46
CA ALA A 104 -6.69 -8.68 19.18
C ALA A 104 -6.54 -8.08 17.75
N MET A 105 -5.35 -7.65 17.40
CA MET A 105 -5.07 -7.09 16.05
C MET A 105 -5.27 -8.13 14.95
N ARG A 106 -4.82 -9.39 15.14
CA ARG A 106 -5.07 -10.47 14.18
C ARG A 106 -6.57 -10.75 13.99
N ARG A 107 -7.37 -10.75 15.05
CA ARG A 107 -8.84 -10.87 14.94
C ARG A 107 -9.47 -9.73 14.12
N LYS A 108 -8.86 -8.54 14.13
CA LYS A 108 -9.30 -7.39 13.33
C LYS A 108 -8.80 -7.44 11.87
N GLY A 109 -7.92 -8.38 11.53
CA GLY A 109 -7.46 -8.62 10.16
C GLY A 109 -6.01 -8.18 9.88
N VAL A 110 -5.23 -7.94 10.92
CA VAL A 110 -3.77 -7.78 10.77
C VAL A 110 -3.14 -9.16 10.52
N ASP A 111 -2.29 -9.25 9.52
CA ASP A 111 -1.69 -10.52 9.08
C ASP A 111 -0.64 -11.04 10.08
N GLU A 112 0.26 -10.15 10.54
CA GLU A 112 1.33 -10.53 11.46
C GLU A 112 1.81 -9.36 12.33
N ILE A 113 2.20 -9.69 13.55
CA ILE A 113 2.88 -8.80 14.48
C ILE A 113 4.22 -9.41 14.89
N PHE A 114 5.28 -8.69 14.61
CA PHE A 114 6.63 -9.05 15.01
C PHE A 114 6.95 -8.48 16.38
N PHE A 115 7.41 -9.34 17.27
CA PHE A 115 7.81 -8.98 18.64
C PHE A 115 9.29 -8.60 18.71
N ALA A 116 9.68 -7.97 19.82
CA ALA A 116 11.08 -7.75 20.13
C ALA A 116 11.84 -9.07 20.08
N GLY A 117 13.03 -9.05 19.46
CA GLY A 117 13.85 -10.25 19.28
C GLY A 117 13.55 -11.06 18.01
N THR A 118 12.49 -10.71 17.25
CA THR A 118 12.30 -11.31 15.92
C THR A 118 13.47 -10.93 15.00
N SER A 119 14.11 -11.91 14.38
CA SER A 119 15.23 -11.65 13.49
C SER A 119 14.80 -10.95 12.21
N LEU A 120 15.65 -10.10 11.64
CA LEU A 120 15.39 -9.44 10.36
C LEU A 120 15.18 -10.45 9.23
N ASP A 121 15.94 -11.55 9.25
CA ASP A 121 15.82 -12.64 8.29
C ASP A 121 14.43 -13.32 8.35
N ASP A 122 13.87 -13.53 9.53
CA ASP A 122 12.52 -14.07 9.68
C ASP A 122 11.46 -13.13 9.15
N MET A 123 11.63 -11.83 9.34
CA MET A 123 10.73 -10.80 8.75
C MET A 123 10.79 -10.84 7.23
N VAL A 124 11.99 -10.91 6.64
CA VAL A 124 12.19 -11.04 5.19
C VAL A 124 11.54 -12.32 4.66
N LYS A 125 11.81 -13.47 5.29
CA LYS A 125 11.20 -14.75 4.93
C LYS A 125 9.67 -14.71 4.99
N PHE A 126 9.11 -14.06 6.00
CA PHE A 126 7.67 -13.88 6.11
C PHE A 126 7.12 -13.10 4.92
N VAL A 127 7.71 -11.94 4.58
CA VAL A 127 7.27 -11.09 3.47
C VAL A 127 7.32 -11.85 2.15
N HIS A 128 8.42 -12.55 1.86
CA HIS A 128 8.55 -13.36 0.65
C HIS A 128 7.52 -14.49 0.60
N ARG A 129 7.35 -15.25 1.66
CA ARG A 129 6.39 -16.36 1.74
C ARG A 129 4.96 -15.90 1.62
N ARG A 130 4.63 -14.79 2.27
CA ARG A 130 3.24 -14.30 2.38
C ARG A 130 2.81 -13.46 1.19
N TYR A 131 3.68 -12.58 0.70
CA TYR A 131 3.35 -11.61 -0.33
C TYR A 131 4.04 -11.85 -1.69
N GLY A 132 4.96 -12.79 -1.78
CA GLY A 132 5.69 -13.13 -3.01
C GLY A 132 4.89 -13.91 -4.04
N LYS A 133 3.71 -14.43 -3.68
CA LYS A 133 2.84 -15.15 -4.62
C LYS A 133 2.16 -14.17 -5.59
N PRO A 134 1.92 -14.58 -6.85
CA PRO A 134 1.14 -13.77 -7.78
C PRO A 134 -0.19 -13.35 -7.16
N ARG A 135 -0.59 -12.11 -7.35
CA ARG A 135 -1.88 -11.60 -6.89
C ARG A 135 -3.00 -12.27 -7.68
N ALA A 136 -4.05 -12.72 -7.01
CA ALA A 136 -5.29 -13.04 -7.70
C ALA A 136 -5.79 -11.76 -8.42
N LYS A 137 -6.36 -11.91 -9.63
CA LYS A 137 -6.90 -10.75 -10.35
C LYS A 137 -7.85 -9.99 -9.44
N ARG A 138 -7.55 -8.71 -9.21
CA ARG A 138 -8.46 -7.82 -8.46
C ARG A 138 -9.80 -7.76 -9.18
N PRO A 139 -10.93 -7.84 -8.46
CA PRO A 139 -12.19 -7.41 -9.03
C PRO A 139 -12.03 -5.94 -9.44
N ARG A 140 -12.69 -5.55 -10.54
CA ARG A 140 -12.65 -4.17 -11.05
C ARG A 140 -12.86 -3.17 -9.91
N SER A 141 -11.88 -2.31 -9.70
CA SER A 141 -11.91 -1.32 -8.64
C SER A 141 -13.06 -0.32 -8.86
N LYS A 142 -13.71 0.09 -7.76
CA LYS A 142 -14.71 1.16 -7.79
C LYS A 142 -14.08 2.57 -7.83
N SER A 143 -12.74 2.67 -7.67
CA SER A 143 -12.00 3.91 -7.64
C SER A 143 -11.06 4.01 -8.84
N PHE A 144 -11.11 5.13 -9.56
CA PHE A 144 -10.21 5.43 -10.67
C PHE A 144 -8.74 5.35 -10.28
N ASP A 145 -8.37 5.83 -9.09
CA ASP A 145 -6.99 5.81 -8.62
C ASP A 145 -6.47 4.38 -8.42
N GLN A 146 -7.32 3.47 -7.94
CA GLN A 146 -6.98 2.05 -7.81
C GLN A 146 -6.83 1.36 -9.18
N GLU A 147 -7.71 1.69 -10.12
CA GLU A 147 -7.66 1.13 -11.47
C GLU A 147 -6.39 1.58 -12.19
N LEU A 148 -6.06 2.87 -12.09
CA LEU A 148 -4.84 3.44 -12.67
C LEU A 148 -3.56 2.85 -12.05
N ALA A 149 -3.50 2.76 -10.73
CA ALA A 149 -2.36 2.19 -10.01
C ALA A 149 -2.14 0.72 -10.39
N HIS A 150 -3.23 -0.04 -10.52
CA HIS A 150 -3.15 -1.43 -10.94
C HIS A 150 -2.69 -1.58 -12.40
N GLU A 151 -3.20 -0.75 -13.33
CA GLU A 151 -2.76 -0.76 -14.73
C GLU A 151 -1.28 -0.40 -14.85
N LEU A 152 -0.79 0.56 -14.07
CA LEU A 152 0.62 0.94 -14.05
C LEU A 152 1.49 -0.21 -13.54
N SER A 153 1.10 -0.88 -12.46
CA SER A 153 1.82 -2.05 -11.92
C SER A 153 1.84 -3.22 -12.92
N GLU A 154 0.73 -3.51 -13.60
CA GLU A 154 0.72 -4.54 -14.66
C GLU A 154 1.69 -4.21 -15.81
N ILE A 155 1.81 -2.92 -16.16
CA ILE A 155 2.75 -2.45 -17.16
C ILE A 155 4.20 -2.66 -16.68
N GLU A 156 4.52 -2.27 -15.46
CA GLU A 156 5.85 -2.44 -14.85
C GLU A 156 6.22 -3.92 -14.77
N GLU A 157 5.31 -4.78 -14.35
CA GLU A 157 5.49 -6.23 -14.32
C GLU A 157 5.81 -6.81 -15.71
N ALA A 158 5.10 -6.38 -16.71
CA ALA A 158 5.33 -6.82 -18.10
C ALA A 158 6.71 -6.42 -18.64
N TYR A 159 7.24 -5.27 -18.21
CA TYR A 159 8.58 -4.82 -18.60
C TYR A 159 9.69 -5.48 -17.77
N GLY A 160 9.48 -5.68 -16.45
CA GLY A 160 10.46 -6.25 -15.55
C GLY A 160 10.72 -7.74 -15.76
N THR A 161 9.72 -8.50 -16.22
CA THR A 161 9.84 -9.95 -16.44
C THR A 161 10.49 -10.35 -17.77
N GLY A 162 10.91 -9.39 -18.62
CA GLY A 162 11.53 -9.69 -19.90
C GLY A 162 10.65 -10.51 -20.88
N LYS A 163 9.39 -10.77 -20.51
CA LYS A 163 8.42 -11.38 -21.42
C LYS A 163 8.07 -10.36 -22.50
N ARG A 164 8.89 -10.30 -23.56
CA ARG A 164 8.52 -9.68 -24.83
C ARG A 164 7.24 -10.33 -25.34
N LYS A 165 6.08 -9.97 -24.82
CA LYS A 165 4.87 -10.09 -25.61
C LYS A 165 5.11 -9.25 -26.87
N ARG A 166 4.88 -9.87 -28.04
CA ARG A 166 5.01 -9.26 -29.35
C ARG A 166 4.61 -7.79 -29.28
N ARG A 167 5.50 -6.91 -29.75
CA ARG A 167 5.33 -5.46 -29.86
C ARG A 167 3.87 -5.12 -30.13
N THR A 168 3.17 -4.59 -29.16
CA THR A 168 1.99 -3.79 -29.46
C THR A 168 2.49 -2.59 -30.27
N PRO A 169 1.94 -2.32 -31.45
CA PRO A 169 2.39 -1.23 -32.29
C PRO A 169 2.35 0.08 -31.50
N ASN A 170 3.35 0.94 -31.68
CA ASN A 170 3.48 2.25 -31.04
C ASN A 170 2.20 3.10 -31.11
N ALA A 171 1.35 2.85 -32.10
CA ALA A 171 0.03 3.46 -32.28
C ALA A 171 -0.99 3.09 -31.17
N GLN A 172 -1.06 1.82 -30.75
CA GLN A 172 -1.98 1.39 -29.68
C GLN A 172 -1.54 1.93 -28.32
N ARG A 173 -0.23 2.02 -28.09
CA ARG A 173 0.34 2.63 -26.87
C ARG A 173 0.02 4.13 -26.76
N ARG A 174 0.17 4.87 -27.87
CA ARG A 174 -0.22 6.28 -27.96
C ARG A 174 -1.73 6.46 -27.69
N THR A 175 -2.55 5.60 -28.28
CA THR A 175 -4.02 5.66 -28.12
C THR A 175 -4.45 5.38 -26.67
N GLN A 176 -3.81 4.43 -25.98
CA GLN A 176 -4.10 4.17 -24.55
C GLN A 176 -3.67 5.33 -23.66
N LEU A 177 -2.46 5.85 -23.82
CA LEU A 177 -1.98 7.00 -23.06
C LEU A 177 -2.83 8.26 -23.30
N THR A 178 -3.29 8.48 -24.53
CA THR A 178 -4.19 9.58 -24.89
C THR A 178 -5.57 9.40 -24.26
N LYS A 179 -6.10 8.17 -24.21
CA LYS A 179 -7.37 7.87 -23.50
C LYS A 179 -7.28 8.13 -22.02
N ILE A 180 -6.18 7.74 -21.38
CA ILE A 180 -5.92 7.98 -19.96
C ILE A 180 -5.81 9.48 -19.67
N ALA A 181 -5.05 10.22 -20.48
CA ALA A 181 -4.89 11.67 -20.35
C ALA A 181 -6.21 12.43 -20.54
N ASN A 182 -7.02 12.05 -21.53
CA ASN A 182 -8.32 12.66 -21.80
C ASN A 182 -9.32 12.36 -20.67
N ARG A 183 -9.32 11.16 -20.11
CA ARG A 183 -10.16 10.78 -18.99
C ARG A 183 -9.80 11.56 -17.72
N LYS A 184 -8.49 11.76 -17.47
CA LYS A 184 -8.00 12.58 -16.36
C LYS A 184 -8.44 14.04 -16.49
N SER A 185 -8.37 14.61 -17.68
CA SER A 185 -8.84 15.97 -17.98
C SER A 185 -10.36 16.12 -17.78
N GLN A 186 -11.16 15.13 -18.17
CA GLN A 186 -12.62 15.16 -17.96
C GLN A 186 -13.01 15.09 -16.49
N ILE A 187 -12.34 14.26 -15.69
CA ILE A 187 -12.58 14.14 -14.25
C ILE A 187 -12.21 15.45 -13.54
N GLN A 188 -11.09 16.07 -13.90
CA GLN A 188 -10.67 17.34 -13.33
C GLN A 188 -11.65 18.46 -13.65
N LYS A 189 -12.23 18.48 -14.85
CA LYS A 189 -13.31 19.42 -15.23
C LYS A 189 -14.61 19.17 -14.48
N SER A 190 -14.99 17.92 -14.25
CA SER A 190 -16.21 17.58 -13.51
C SER A 190 -16.10 17.92 -12.01
N SER A 191 -14.94 17.68 -11.39
CA SER A 191 -14.72 18.03 -9.99
C SER A 191 -14.70 19.55 -9.76
N VAL A 192 -14.13 20.32 -10.68
CA VAL A 192 -14.15 21.79 -10.65
C VAL A 192 -15.59 22.31 -10.82
N SER A 193 -16.35 21.73 -11.74
CA SER A 193 -17.76 22.09 -11.95
C SER A 193 -18.65 21.79 -10.74
N GLN A 194 -18.44 20.62 -10.10
CA GLN A 194 -19.16 20.27 -8.87
C GLN A 194 -18.79 21.17 -7.69
N ALA A 195 -17.51 21.54 -7.56
CA ALA A 195 -17.05 22.46 -6.52
C ALA A 195 -17.64 23.86 -6.71
N ARG A 196 -17.79 24.30 -7.97
CA ARG A 196 -18.42 25.59 -8.31
C ARG A 196 -19.92 25.58 -8.01
N ALA A 197 -20.65 24.55 -8.41
CA ALA A 197 -22.07 24.38 -8.12
C ALA A 197 -22.38 24.25 -6.60
N ALA A 198 -21.46 23.65 -5.84
CA ALA A 198 -21.58 23.58 -4.38
C ALA A 198 -21.34 24.94 -3.68
N ARG A 199 -20.53 25.82 -4.26
CA ARG A 199 -20.36 27.21 -3.78
C ARG A 199 -21.59 28.09 -4.07
N GLU A 200 -22.15 27.97 -5.26
CA GLU A 200 -23.33 28.75 -5.67
C GLU A 200 -24.61 28.40 -4.89
N ARG A 201 -24.69 27.23 -4.27
CA ARG A 201 -25.82 26.83 -3.38
C ARG A 201 -25.67 27.27 -1.92
N ARG A 202 -24.58 27.94 -1.55
CA ARG A 202 -24.31 28.44 -0.19
C ARG A 202 -24.48 29.95 -0.05
N HIS A 203 -24.87 30.63 -1.12
CA HIS A 203 -25.29 32.02 -1.19
C HIS A 203 -26.73 32.09 -1.66
#